data_7f89d4fbab6745f5b4f37e1702c095d9
#
_entry.id   7f89d4fbab6745f5b4f37e1702c095d9
#
_cell.length_a   1.000
_cell.length_b   1.000
_cell.length_c   1.000
_cell.angle_alpha   90.00
_cell.angle_beta   90.00
_cell.angle_gamma   90.00
#
_symmetry.space_group_name_H-M   'P 1'
#
loop_
_entity.id
_entity.type
_entity.pdbx_description
1 polymer ?
#
loop_
_entity_poly.entity_id
_entity_poly.type
_entity_poly.pdbx_seq_one_letter_code
_entity_poly.pdbx_strand_id
1 'polypeptide(L)'
;MQNQKIKYTNHKFYGKWLYKVTLNLKGCVMLRLHTIDAIKDFCNGPEPDVDRYRYKQEHWRNREEILALCEFLESYDKTQYSTRIERHCIDLYTNDLDFYNTAAIKFALQLKHCFEPSDKSADLLNLNKNCITVKKLPKDRYNYRVYLLPHKMTNDRPGKQRYIDWLKTQVPRVTCTSAVEKWFLVTDWNWDRRYILVEDDQTLLMMKLRNADVVGKIYNFVISDK
;
A
#
# COMPACT_ATOMS: atom_id res chain seq x y z
N MET A 1 -14.49 22.93 12.74
CA MET A 1 -13.37 22.03 12.46
C MET A 1 -13.94 20.62 12.38
N GLN A 2 -14.01 20.01 11.18
CA GLN A 2 -14.37 18.61 11.05
C GLN A 2 -13.27 17.80 11.75
N ASN A 3 -13.64 16.90 12.66
CA ASN A 3 -12.72 15.98 13.31
C ASN A 3 -11.97 15.19 12.22
N GLN A 4 -10.73 15.58 11.93
CA GLN A 4 -9.84 14.85 11.05
C GLN A 4 -9.68 13.44 11.64
N LYS A 5 -10.21 12.42 10.97
CA LYS A 5 -10.08 11.04 11.41
C LYS A 5 -8.65 10.57 11.11
N ILE A 6 -7.74 10.80 12.04
CA ILE A 6 -6.43 10.17 12.05
C ILE A 6 -6.62 8.68 12.28
N LYS A 7 -6.03 7.86 11.43
CA LYS A 7 -6.01 6.40 11.55
C LYS A 7 -4.59 5.95 11.82
N TYR A 8 -4.40 5.18 12.88
CA TYR A 8 -3.09 4.65 13.20
C TYR A 8 -2.77 3.42 12.35
N THR A 9 -1.54 3.37 11.85
CA THR A 9 -0.99 2.23 11.11
C THR A 9 0.09 1.52 11.92
N ASN A 10 0.18 0.22 11.75
CA ASN A 10 1.17 -0.64 12.40
C ASN A 10 2.21 -1.20 11.42
N HIS A 11 2.27 -0.68 10.21
CA HIS A 11 3.23 -1.08 9.19
C HIS A 11 3.47 0.05 8.19
N LYS A 12 4.61 -0.01 7.50
CA LYS A 12 4.93 0.93 6.41
C LYS A 12 4.09 0.64 5.16
N PHE A 13 3.55 1.70 4.55
CA PHE A 13 2.92 1.60 3.23
C PHE A 13 3.98 1.20 2.20
N TYR A 14 3.68 0.19 1.41
CA TYR A 14 4.61 -0.43 0.45
C TYR A 14 5.96 -0.86 1.06
N GLY A 15 6.05 -0.97 2.41
CA GLY A 15 7.27 -1.25 3.15
C GLY A 15 8.29 -0.11 3.16
N LYS A 16 7.90 1.08 2.72
CA LYS A 16 8.77 2.26 2.62
C LYS A 16 8.25 3.45 3.42
N TRP A 17 6.96 3.78 3.33
CA TRP A 17 6.40 5.04 3.79
C TRP A 17 5.66 4.91 5.11
N LEU A 18 5.91 5.83 6.06
CA LEU A 18 5.29 5.86 7.39
C LEU A 18 3.92 6.53 7.37
N TYR A 19 3.81 7.61 6.61
CA TYR A 19 2.65 8.48 6.59
C TYR A 19 1.90 8.37 5.27
N LYS A 20 0.59 8.57 5.36
CA LYS A 20 -0.27 8.62 4.18
C LYS A 20 -1.38 9.65 4.37
N VAL A 21 -1.54 10.54 3.40
CA VAL A 21 -2.68 11.45 3.29
C VAL A 21 -3.53 11.02 2.10
N THR A 22 -4.82 10.81 2.29
CA THR A 22 -5.77 10.53 1.20
C THR A 22 -6.64 11.75 0.97
N LEU A 23 -6.56 12.33 -0.21
CA LEU A 23 -7.39 13.43 -0.65
C LEU A 23 -8.47 12.93 -1.62
N ASN A 24 -9.68 13.48 -1.49
CA ASN A 24 -10.75 13.31 -2.47
C ASN A 24 -10.72 14.53 -3.39
N LEU A 25 -10.07 14.39 -4.54
CA LEU A 25 -9.86 15.47 -5.49
C LEU A 25 -10.35 15.02 -6.86
N LYS A 26 -11.48 15.57 -7.28
CA LYS A 26 -12.03 15.29 -8.61
C LYS A 26 -11.06 15.79 -9.67
N GLY A 27 -10.82 14.98 -10.67
CA GLY A 27 -9.87 15.32 -11.72
C GLY A 27 -8.43 14.92 -11.47
N CYS A 28 -8.02 14.47 -10.28
CA CYS A 28 -6.64 14.08 -9.97
C CYS A 28 -6.08 12.97 -10.89
N VAL A 29 -6.93 12.29 -11.65
CA VAL A 29 -6.51 11.27 -12.64
C VAL A 29 -5.51 11.81 -13.68
N MET A 30 -5.54 13.12 -13.96
CA MET A 30 -4.56 13.78 -14.84
C MET A 30 -3.12 13.60 -14.35
N LEU A 31 -2.90 13.65 -13.03
CA LEU A 31 -1.57 13.44 -12.42
C LEU A 31 -1.01 12.03 -12.66
N ARG A 32 -1.83 11.09 -13.10
CA ARG A 32 -1.39 9.76 -13.52
C ARG A 32 -0.94 9.70 -14.96
N LEU A 33 -1.49 10.54 -15.82
CA LEU A 33 -1.37 10.45 -17.28
C LEU A 33 -0.43 11.49 -17.87
N HIS A 34 -0.18 12.58 -17.14
CA HIS A 34 0.55 13.74 -17.64
C HIS A 34 1.62 14.22 -16.66
N THR A 35 2.60 14.93 -17.18
CA THR A 35 3.58 15.65 -16.37
C THR A 35 2.92 16.83 -15.66
N ILE A 36 3.52 17.32 -14.59
CA ILE A 36 2.99 18.49 -13.86
C ILE A 36 2.92 19.72 -14.77
N ASP A 37 3.93 19.93 -15.62
CA ASP A 37 3.95 21.05 -16.57
C ASP A 37 2.77 20.98 -17.56
N ALA A 38 2.54 19.81 -18.15
CA ALA A 38 1.39 19.61 -19.05
C ALA A 38 0.03 19.80 -18.36
N ILE A 39 -0.05 19.49 -17.06
CA ILE A 39 -1.25 19.73 -16.26
C ILE A 39 -1.43 21.24 -16.01
N LYS A 40 -0.36 21.96 -15.69
CA LYS A 40 -0.39 23.42 -15.51
C LYS A 40 -0.83 24.11 -16.81
N ASP A 41 -0.26 23.73 -17.93
CA ASP A 41 -0.62 24.26 -19.25
C ASP A 41 -2.10 24.03 -19.54
N PHE A 42 -2.60 22.81 -19.29
CA PHE A 42 -4.02 22.50 -19.44
C PHE A 42 -4.91 23.32 -18.50
N CYS A 43 -4.57 23.46 -17.24
CA CYS A 43 -5.36 24.20 -16.25
C CYS A 43 -5.38 25.71 -16.49
N ASN A 44 -4.33 26.27 -17.08
CA ASN A 44 -4.24 27.67 -17.46
C ASN A 44 -4.83 27.98 -18.85
N GLY A 45 -5.18 26.93 -19.60
CA GLY A 45 -5.78 27.06 -20.92
C GLY A 45 -7.30 27.35 -20.87
N PRO A 46 -7.92 27.52 -22.03
CA PRO A 46 -9.36 27.70 -22.14
C PRO A 46 -10.14 26.45 -21.70
N GLU A 47 -11.41 26.65 -21.31
CA GLU A 47 -12.30 25.52 -21.00
C GLU A 47 -12.40 24.56 -22.19
N PRO A 48 -12.15 23.27 -22.00
CA PRO A 48 -12.22 22.30 -23.09
C PRO A 48 -13.66 22.08 -23.56
N ASP A 49 -13.84 21.92 -24.88
CA ASP A 49 -15.13 21.63 -25.50
C ASP A 49 -15.78 20.37 -24.91
N VAL A 50 -17.13 20.44 -24.72
CA VAL A 50 -17.92 19.45 -23.98
C VAL A 50 -17.94 18.07 -24.67
N ASP A 51 -17.78 18.02 -25.99
CA ASP A 51 -18.23 16.87 -26.79
C ASP A 51 -17.30 15.65 -26.83
N ARG A 52 -16.07 15.74 -26.39
CA ARG A 52 -15.15 14.59 -26.56
C ARG A 52 -14.62 13.93 -25.30
N TYR A 53 -14.55 14.63 -24.16
CA TYR A 53 -13.91 14.05 -22.97
C TYR A 53 -14.48 14.59 -21.66
N ARG A 54 -15.51 13.97 -21.17
CA ARG A 54 -16.19 14.29 -19.89
C ARG A 54 -15.22 14.44 -18.71
N TYR A 55 -14.13 13.68 -18.68
CA TYR A 55 -13.10 13.79 -17.65
C TYR A 55 -12.30 15.10 -17.75
N LYS A 56 -12.07 15.66 -18.96
CA LYS A 56 -11.34 16.93 -19.13
C LYS A 56 -12.10 18.09 -18.51
N GLN A 57 -13.42 18.12 -18.64
CA GLN A 57 -14.25 19.15 -17.99
C GLN A 57 -14.22 19.03 -16.47
N GLU A 58 -14.26 17.81 -15.92
CA GLU A 58 -14.16 17.60 -14.49
C GLU A 58 -12.80 18.09 -13.96
N HIS A 59 -11.72 17.90 -14.70
CA HIS A 59 -10.40 18.44 -14.39
C HIS A 59 -10.40 19.96 -14.42
N TRP A 60 -10.91 20.53 -15.50
CA TRP A 60 -10.91 21.98 -15.67
C TRP A 60 -11.77 22.70 -14.61
N ARG A 61 -12.89 22.12 -14.21
CA ARG A 61 -13.73 22.63 -13.12
C ARG A 61 -13.06 22.59 -11.76
N ASN A 62 -12.15 21.68 -11.54
CA ASN A 62 -11.38 21.55 -10.30
C ASN A 62 -9.91 21.98 -10.49
N ARG A 63 -9.62 22.83 -11.49
CA ARG A 63 -8.25 23.22 -11.85
C ARG A 63 -7.48 23.90 -10.74
N GLU A 64 -8.15 24.72 -9.93
CA GLU A 64 -7.51 25.46 -8.85
C GLU A 64 -6.95 24.51 -7.79
N GLU A 65 -7.71 23.51 -7.39
CA GLU A 65 -7.26 22.49 -6.44
C GLU A 65 -6.17 21.59 -7.03
N ILE A 66 -6.27 21.30 -8.34
CA ILE A 66 -5.26 20.50 -9.05
C ILE A 66 -3.95 21.30 -9.16
N LEU A 67 -4.01 22.57 -9.52
CA LEU A 67 -2.84 23.46 -9.56
C LEU A 67 -2.20 23.60 -8.18
N ALA A 68 -3.01 23.84 -7.14
CA ALA A 68 -2.51 23.92 -5.77
C ALA A 68 -1.80 22.63 -5.32
N LEU A 69 -2.30 21.45 -5.80
CA LEU A 69 -1.63 20.18 -5.53
C LEU A 69 -0.33 20.03 -6.34
N CYS A 70 -0.31 20.45 -7.60
CA CYS A 70 0.90 20.44 -8.42
C CYS A 70 2.00 21.29 -7.78
N GLU A 71 1.68 22.54 -7.41
CA GLU A 71 2.60 23.44 -6.72
C GLU A 71 3.12 22.86 -5.40
N PHE A 72 2.23 22.26 -4.62
CA PHE A 72 2.61 21.58 -3.38
C PHE A 72 3.58 20.44 -3.65
N LEU A 73 3.32 19.58 -4.64
CA LEU A 73 4.20 18.45 -4.97
C LEU A 73 5.56 18.92 -5.51
N GLU A 74 5.62 20.04 -6.23
CA GLU A 74 6.87 20.61 -6.73
C GLU A 74 7.72 21.28 -5.66
N SER A 75 7.10 21.71 -4.55
CA SER A 75 7.85 22.30 -3.43
C SER A 75 8.68 21.26 -2.65
N TYR A 76 8.53 19.97 -2.96
CA TYR A 76 9.28 18.87 -2.33
C TYR A 76 10.03 18.04 -3.37
N ASP A 77 11.17 17.45 -2.97
CA ASP A 77 11.90 16.53 -3.82
C ASP A 77 11.06 15.26 -4.08
N LYS A 78 11.04 14.79 -5.34
CA LYS A 78 10.30 13.58 -5.75
C LYS A 78 10.72 12.31 -5.01
N THR A 79 11.89 12.31 -4.37
CA THR A 79 12.36 11.19 -3.56
C THR A 79 11.71 11.12 -2.19
N GLN A 80 11.16 12.24 -1.70
CA GLN A 80 10.56 12.38 -0.37
C GLN A 80 9.12 11.89 -0.30
N TYR A 81 8.46 11.72 -1.45
CA TYR A 81 7.09 11.27 -1.49
C TYR A 81 6.80 10.27 -2.62
N SER A 82 5.61 9.70 -2.59
CA SER A 82 5.04 8.91 -3.68
C SER A 82 3.54 9.16 -3.76
N THR A 83 2.97 9.02 -4.95
CA THR A 83 1.53 9.20 -5.16
C THR A 83 0.89 7.93 -5.71
N ARG A 84 -0.36 7.69 -5.34
CA ARG A 84 -1.22 6.68 -5.96
C ARG A 84 -2.59 7.27 -6.20
N ILE A 85 -3.08 7.11 -7.41
CA ILE A 85 -4.37 7.68 -7.81
C ILE A 85 -5.34 6.55 -8.10
N GLU A 86 -6.50 6.61 -7.45
CA GLU A 86 -7.62 5.70 -7.68
C GLU A 86 -8.92 6.51 -7.81
N ARG A 87 -9.46 6.54 -9.02
CA ARG A 87 -10.68 7.32 -9.35
C ARG A 87 -10.51 8.81 -9.00
N HIS A 88 -11.26 9.29 -7.99
CA HIS A 88 -11.23 10.69 -7.52
C HIS A 88 -10.37 10.85 -6.25
N CYS A 89 -9.64 9.84 -5.85
CA CYS A 89 -8.78 9.91 -4.67
C CYS A 89 -7.32 9.87 -5.09
N ILE A 90 -6.51 10.71 -4.45
CA ILE A 90 -5.07 10.64 -4.49
C ILE A 90 -4.54 10.34 -3.09
N ASP A 91 -3.73 9.30 -3.01
CA ASP A 91 -2.95 8.96 -1.82
C ASP A 91 -1.55 9.56 -1.95
N LEU A 92 -1.13 10.34 -0.98
CA LEU A 92 0.22 10.88 -0.83
C LEU A 92 0.93 10.12 0.26
N TYR A 93 2.08 9.54 -0.05
CA TYR A 93 2.90 8.74 0.88
C TYR A 93 4.22 9.44 1.12
N THR A 94 4.66 9.51 2.39
CA THR A 94 5.92 10.14 2.77
C THR A 94 6.49 9.56 4.05
N ASN A 95 7.77 9.82 4.32
CA ASN A 95 8.40 9.65 5.63
C ASN A 95 8.63 10.99 6.33
N ASP A 96 8.37 12.09 5.66
CA ASP A 96 8.54 13.44 6.15
C ASP A 96 7.26 13.90 6.86
N LEU A 97 7.39 14.21 8.15
CA LEU A 97 6.28 14.65 8.99
C LEU A 97 5.80 16.06 8.60
N ASP A 98 6.70 16.93 8.15
CA ASP A 98 6.34 18.27 7.70
C ASP A 98 5.52 18.21 6.41
N PHE A 99 5.94 17.41 5.42
CA PHE A 99 5.15 17.14 4.22
C PHE A 99 3.75 16.65 4.59
N TYR A 100 3.66 15.66 5.51
CA TYR A 100 2.40 15.06 5.94
C TYR A 100 1.46 16.10 6.56
N ASN A 101 1.96 16.89 7.52
CA ASN A 101 1.19 17.90 8.22
C ASN A 101 0.76 19.03 7.27
N THR A 102 1.67 19.51 6.44
CA THR A 102 1.40 20.57 5.46
C THR A 102 0.35 20.13 4.45
N ALA A 103 0.44 18.88 3.93
CA ALA A 103 -0.58 18.33 3.03
C ALA A 103 -1.96 18.25 3.72
N ALA A 104 -2.01 17.76 4.96
CA ALA A 104 -3.26 17.62 5.71
C ALA A 104 -3.93 18.99 6.00
N ILE A 105 -3.15 20.03 6.28
CA ILE A 105 -3.63 21.39 6.54
C ILE A 105 -4.03 22.09 5.23
N LYS A 106 -3.14 22.10 4.23
CA LYS A 106 -3.37 22.79 2.95
C LYS A 106 -4.61 22.27 2.22
N PHE A 107 -4.83 20.95 2.28
CA PHE A 107 -5.95 20.29 1.60
C PHE A 107 -7.05 19.83 2.57
N ALA A 108 -7.27 20.55 3.66
CA ALA A 108 -8.24 20.17 4.70
C ALA A 108 -9.67 19.94 4.18
N LEU A 109 -10.11 20.69 3.15
CA LEU A 109 -11.44 20.54 2.52
C LEU A 109 -11.55 19.27 1.67
N GLN A 110 -10.47 18.85 1.04
CA GLN A 110 -10.39 17.64 0.22
C GLN A 110 -9.96 16.42 1.03
N LEU A 111 -9.58 16.61 2.30
CA LEU A 111 -9.03 15.56 3.14
C LEU A 111 -10.05 14.47 3.45
N LYS A 112 -9.73 13.23 3.08
CA LYS A 112 -10.55 12.05 3.36
C LYS A 112 -10.04 11.28 4.58
N HIS A 113 -8.76 10.99 4.63
CA HIS A 113 -8.11 10.24 5.70
C HIS A 113 -6.65 10.65 5.85
N CYS A 114 -6.20 10.68 7.10
CA CYS A 114 -4.79 10.71 7.48
C CYS A 114 -4.40 9.39 8.14
N PHE A 115 -3.22 8.88 7.82
CA PHE A 115 -2.68 7.68 8.43
C PHE A 115 -1.27 7.97 8.91
N GLU A 116 -1.01 7.62 10.16
CA GLU A 116 0.29 7.76 10.80
C GLU A 116 0.58 6.56 11.69
N PRO A 117 1.84 6.22 11.98
CA PRO A 117 2.15 5.25 13.02
C PRO A 117 1.79 5.85 14.39
N SER A 118 1.43 5.00 15.35
CA SER A 118 1.42 5.47 16.74
C SER A 118 2.86 5.80 17.17
N ASP A 119 3.04 6.69 18.16
CA ASP A 119 4.36 7.09 18.66
C ASP A 119 5.24 5.87 19.00
N LYS A 120 4.66 4.87 19.66
CA LYS A 120 5.34 3.61 20.01
C LYS A 120 5.72 2.75 18.80
N SER A 121 4.99 2.86 17.71
CA SER A 121 5.26 2.11 16.49
C SER A 121 6.23 2.81 15.56
N ALA A 122 6.35 4.13 15.62
CA ALA A 122 7.15 4.93 14.71
C ALA A 122 8.63 4.52 14.76
N ASP A 123 9.22 4.44 15.95
CA ASP A 123 10.62 4.05 16.13
C ASP A 123 10.90 2.63 15.66
N LEU A 124 10.04 1.67 16.03
CA LEU A 124 10.17 0.28 15.61
C LEU A 124 10.07 0.13 14.09
N LEU A 125 9.14 0.88 13.46
CA LEU A 125 8.99 0.90 12.02
C LEU A 125 10.19 1.54 11.32
N ASN A 126 10.81 2.56 11.91
CA ASN A 126 12.01 3.18 11.37
C ASN A 126 13.22 2.24 11.38
N LEU A 127 13.43 1.54 12.49
CA LEU A 127 14.56 0.62 12.67
C LEU A 127 14.45 -0.65 11.83
N ASN A 128 13.23 -1.12 11.55
CA ASN A 128 13.02 -2.42 10.91
C ASN A 128 12.39 -2.26 9.52
N LYS A 129 13.06 -2.84 8.50
CA LYS A 129 12.46 -3.02 7.18
C LYS A 129 11.44 -4.17 7.24
N ASN A 130 10.29 -3.99 6.58
CA ASN A 130 9.27 -5.03 6.47
C ASN A 130 8.82 -5.61 7.83
N CYS A 131 8.49 -4.76 8.79
CA CYS A 131 7.88 -5.19 10.04
C CYS A 131 6.42 -4.74 10.14
N ILE A 132 5.70 -5.42 11.03
CA ILE A 132 4.35 -5.08 11.47
C ILE A 132 4.39 -5.03 12.98
N THR A 133 4.07 -3.87 13.56
CA THR A 133 4.00 -3.75 15.02
C THR A 133 2.67 -4.32 15.52
N VAL A 134 2.73 -5.10 16.58
CA VAL A 134 1.57 -5.76 17.19
C VAL A 134 1.66 -5.69 18.70
N LYS A 135 0.51 -5.69 19.40
CA LYS A 135 0.48 -5.80 20.86
C LYS A 135 0.79 -7.23 21.35
N LYS A 136 0.54 -8.21 20.50
CA LYS A 136 0.68 -9.64 20.77
C LYS A 136 0.89 -10.38 19.46
N LEU A 137 1.73 -11.40 19.44
CA LEU A 137 1.91 -12.22 18.25
C LEU A 137 0.59 -12.85 17.79
N PRO A 138 0.33 -12.96 16.47
CA PRO A 138 -0.84 -13.64 15.97
C PRO A 138 -0.90 -15.09 16.51
N LYS A 139 -2.00 -15.45 17.16
CA LYS A 139 -2.21 -16.73 17.86
C LYS A 139 -1.07 -17.08 18.83
N ASP A 140 -0.42 -16.08 19.42
CA ASP A 140 0.65 -16.17 20.40
C ASP A 140 1.94 -16.89 19.96
N ARG A 141 2.10 -17.14 18.66
CA ARG A 141 3.19 -17.97 18.18
C ARG A 141 3.82 -17.58 16.86
N TYR A 142 3.10 -16.88 15.96
CA TYR A 142 3.61 -16.62 14.63
C TYR A 142 4.45 -15.36 14.57
N ASN A 143 5.69 -15.49 14.10
CA ASN A 143 6.64 -14.38 13.96
C ASN A 143 6.59 -13.73 12.57
N TYR A 144 6.02 -14.40 11.56
CA TYR A 144 6.07 -13.94 10.19
C TYR A 144 4.71 -13.94 9.51
N ARG A 145 4.49 -12.92 8.68
CA ARG A 145 3.46 -12.89 7.63
C ARG A 145 4.16 -13.05 6.28
N VAL A 146 3.82 -14.08 5.55
CA VAL A 146 4.44 -14.43 4.27
C VAL A 146 3.39 -14.36 3.17
N TYR A 147 3.57 -13.46 2.21
CA TYR A 147 2.72 -13.41 1.03
C TYR A 147 3.13 -14.49 0.04
N LEU A 148 2.15 -15.14 -0.58
CA LEU A 148 2.37 -16.15 -1.60
C LEU A 148 2.15 -15.60 -2.99
N LEU A 149 2.89 -16.11 -3.98
CA LEU A 149 2.89 -15.68 -5.37
C LEU A 149 2.52 -16.87 -6.31
N PRO A 150 1.25 -17.32 -6.33
CA PRO A 150 0.83 -18.50 -7.11
C PRO A 150 1.03 -18.33 -8.62
N HIS A 151 1.05 -17.09 -9.13
CA HIS A 151 1.31 -16.80 -10.54
C HIS A 151 2.73 -17.18 -10.99
N LYS A 152 3.66 -17.37 -10.06
CA LYS A 152 5.01 -17.88 -10.37
C LYS A 152 5.01 -19.39 -10.74
N MET A 153 3.88 -20.06 -10.51
CA MET A 153 3.65 -21.47 -10.86
C MET A 153 2.44 -21.62 -11.81
N THR A 154 2.16 -20.66 -12.66
CA THR A 154 0.94 -20.64 -13.50
C THR A 154 0.82 -21.90 -14.37
N ASN A 155 1.92 -22.36 -14.94
CA ASN A 155 1.96 -23.53 -15.85
C ASN A 155 2.26 -24.86 -15.12
N ASP A 156 2.36 -24.86 -13.80
CA ASP A 156 2.69 -26.05 -13.00
C ASP A 156 1.60 -26.33 -11.95
N ARG A 157 0.42 -26.74 -12.40
CA ARG A 157 -0.67 -27.14 -11.49
C ARG A 157 -0.29 -28.29 -10.54
N PRO A 158 0.40 -29.37 -11.00
CA PRO A 158 0.88 -30.41 -10.10
C PRO A 158 1.87 -29.86 -9.06
N GLY A 159 2.74 -28.91 -9.44
CA GLY A 159 3.66 -28.26 -8.52
C GLY A 159 2.95 -27.41 -7.48
N LYS A 160 1.91 -26.65 -7.88
CA LYS A 160 1.05 -25.92 -6.93
C LYS A 160 0.43 -26.87 -5.90
N GLN A 161 -0.11 -28.00 -6.35
CA GLN A 161 -0.72 -28.99 -5.46
C GLN A 161 0.33 -29.55 -4.49
N ARG A 162 1.49 -30.01 -5.00
CA ARG A 162 2.59 -30.53 -4.16
C ARG A 162 3.08 -29.50 -3.12
N TYR A 163 3.10 -28.20 -3.49
CA TYR A 163 3.51 -27.15 -2.56
C TYR A 163 2.48 -26.95 -1.44
N ILE A 164 1.20 -26.92 -1.78
CA ILE A 164 0.10 -26.82 -0.79
C ILE A 164 0.04 -28.04 0.13
N ASP A 165 0.18 -29.25 -0.42
CA ASP A 165 0.18 -30.47 0.37
C ASP A 165 1.33 -30.47 1.36
N TRP A 166 2.51 -30.03 0.92
CA TRP A 166 3.64 -29.83 1.83
C TRP A 166 3.36 -28.77 2.90
N LEU A 167 2.78 -27.61 2.55
CA LEU A 167 2.42 -26.59 3.56
C LEU A 167 1.47 -27.15 4.62
N LYS A 168 0.56 -28.02 4.25
CA LYS A 168 -0.35 -28.72 5.18
C LYS A 168 0.42 -29.63 6.18
N THR A 169 1.50 -30.27 5.75
CA THR A 169 2.34 -31.05 6.67
C THR A 169 3.08 -30.20 7.69
N GLN A 170 3.21 -28.88 7.45
CA GLN A 170 3.87 -27.93 8.36
C GLN A 170 2.90 -27.34 9.40
N VAL A 171 1.62 -27.67 9.38
CA VAL A 171 0.66 -27.26 10.43
C VAL A 171 1.04 -27.97 11.75
N PRO A 172 1.11 -27.28 12.89
CA PRO A 172 0.64 -25.92 13.16
C PRO A 172 1.68 -24.79 12.99
N ARG A 173 2.91 -25.05 12.53
CA ARG A 173 3.94 -24.03 12.35
C ARG A 173 3.59 -23.03 11.24
N VAL A 174 2.70 -23.42 10.34
CA VAL A 174 2.19 -22.59 9.24
C VAL A 174 0.67 -22.57 9.28
N THR A 175 0.06 -21.41 9.00
CA THR A 175 -1.39 -21.34 8.79
C THR A 175 -1.71 -21.59 7.31
N CYS A 176 -2.24 -22.73 6.98
CA CYS A 176 -2.78 -23.02 5.64
C CYS A 176 -4.28 -23.25 5.74
N THR A 177 -5.09 -22.21 5.52
CA THR A 177 -6.55 -22.33 5.53
C THR A 177 -7.07 -22.82 4.20
N SER A 178 -8.25 -23.46 4.19
CA SER A 178 -8.91 -23.90 2.96
C SER A 178 -9.14 -22.76 1.95
N ALA A 179 -9.32 -21.53 2.45
CA ALA A 179 -9.47 -20.36 1.61
C ALA A 179 -8.15 -19.98 0.91
N VAL A 180 -7.01 -20.09 1.59
CA VAL A 180 -5.69 -19.87 1.00
C VAL A 180 -5.35 -20.97 0.01
N GLU A 181 -5.63 -22.22 0.34
CA GLU A 181 -5.44 -23.38 -0.53
C GLU A 181 -6.20 -23.21 -1.85
N LYS A 182 -7.51 -23.03 -1.80
CA LYS A 182 -8.34 -22.83 -2.99
C LYS A 182 -7.84 -21.67 -3.86
N TRP A 183 -7.54 -20.53 -3.22
CA TRP A 183 -6.99 -19.37 -3.91
C TRP A 183 -5.67 -19.69 -4.60
N PHE A 184 -4.73 -20.35 -3.92
CA PHE A 184 -3.41 -20.66 -4.44
C PHE A 184 -3.47 -21.57 -5.67
N LEU A 185 -4.36 -22.58 -5.64
CA LEU A 185 -4.51 -23.55 -6.73
C LEU A 185 -5.17 -22.97 -7.98
N VAL A 186 -6.11 -22.02 -7.82
CA VAL A 186 -6.91 -21.46 -8.92
C VAL A 186 -6.31 -20.17 -9.50
N THR A 187 -5.55 -19.40 -8.69
CA THR A 187 -5.11 -18.07 -9.08
C THR A 187 -3.91 -18.12 -10.00
N ASP A 188 -4.06 -17.58 -11.21
CA ASP A 188 -2.98 -17.33 -12.16
C ASP A 188 -2.61 -15.85 -12.27
N TRP A 189 -3.32 -14.98 -11.54
CA TRP A 189 -3.18 -13.52 -11.57
C TRP A 189 -2.81 -12.95 -10.20
N ASN A 190 -2.13 -11.80 -10.22
CA ASN A 190 -1.55 -11.18 -9.01
C ASN A 190 -2.43 -10.10 -8.37
N TRP A 191 -3.74 -10.11 -8.60
CA TRP A 191 -4.62 -9.07 -8.06
C TRP A 191 -4.98 -9.27 -6.60
N ASP A 192 -5.18 -10.52 -6.17
CA ASP A 192 -5.49 -10.91 -4.80
C ASP A 192 -4.21 -11.42 -4.12
N ARG A 193 -3.70 -10.66 -3.16
CA ARG A 193 -2.48 -11.02 -2.41
C ARG A 193 -2.85 -11.61 -1.08
N ARG A 194 -2.80 -12.92 -0.97
CA ARG A 194 -3.01 -13.61 0.28
C ARG A 194 -1.70 -14.00 0.94
N TYR A 195 -1.78 -14.17 2.24
CA TYR A 195 -0.64 -14.51 3.07
C TYR A 195 -0.95 -15.69 3.98
N ILE A 196 0.11 -16.30 4.44
CA ILE A 196 0.11 -17.27 5.55
C ILE A 196 0.91 -16.69 6.72
N LEU A 197 0.66 -17.23 7.91
CA LEU A 197 1.48 -16.95 9.08
C LEU A 197 2.45 -18.10 9.26
N VAL A 198 3.70 -17.76 9.62
CA VAL A 198 4.79 -18.71 9.82
C VAL A 198 5.40 -18.46 11.19
N GLU A 199 5.68 -19.54 11.92
CA GLU A 199 6.12 -19.48 13.31
C GLU A 199 7.57 -19.08 13.45
N ASP A 200 8.47 -19.70 12.71
CA ASP A 200 9.91 -19.63 12.94
C ASP A 200 10.74 -19.52 11.64
N ASP A 201 12.03 -19.15 11.82
CA ASP A 201 13.00 -19.01 10.74
C ASP A 201 13.26 -20.32 10.01
N GLN A 202 13.27 -21.44 10.71
CA GLN A 202 13.51 -22.74 10.12
C GLN A 202 12.42 -23.10 9.10
N THR A 203 11.16 -22.91 9.50
CA THR A 203 10.02 -23.16 8.61
C THR A 203 10.05 -22.20 7.41
N LEU A 204 10.39 -20.92 7.65
CA LEU A 204 10.54 -19.92 6.59
C LEU A 204 11.66 -20.31 5.61
N LEU A 205 12.80 -20.78 6.11
CA LEU A 205 13.90 -21.27 5.27
C LEU A 205 13.48 -22.48 4.44
N MET A 206 12.79 -23.44 5.03
CA MET A 206 12.29 -24.61 4.32
C MET A 206 11.33 -24.24 3.19
N MET A 207 10.45 -23.24 3.40
CA MET A 207 9.59 -22.71 2.35
C MET A 207 10.38 -22.16 1.17
N LYS A 208 11.44 -21.39 1.44
CA LYS A 208 12.32 -20.82 0.40
C LYS A 208 13.10 -21.89 -0.35
N LEU A 209 13.66 -22.87 0.39
CA LEU A 209 14.40 -23.97 -0.23
C LEU A 209 13.50 -24.83 -1.14
N ARG A 210 12.24 -24.99 -0.77
CA ARG A 210 11.30 -25.78 -1.57
C ARG A 210 10.87 -25.06 -2.85
N ASN A 211 10.58 -23.77 -2.78
CA ASN A 211 10.31 -22.91 -3.94
C ASN A 211 10.40 -21.43 -3.55
N ALA A 212 11.56 -20.83 -3.79
CA ALA A 212 11.79 -19.41 -3.47
C ALA A 212 10.89 -18.44 -4.24
N ASP A 213 10.56 -18.76 -5.49
CA ASP A 213 9.78 -17.87 -6.36
C ASP A 213 8.33 -17.69 -5.88
N VAL A 214 7.80 -18.68 -5.16
CA VAL A 214 6.44 -18.63 -4.59
C VAL A 214 6.39 -17.80 -3.31
N VAL A 215 7.52 -17.59 -2.65
CA VAL A 215 7.63 -16.82 -1.43
C VAL A 215 7.77 -15.34 -1.78
N GLY A 216 6.71 -14.61 -1.60
CA GLY A 216 6.66 -13.17 -1.84
C GLY A 216 7.20 -12.35 -0.67
N LYS A 217 6.57 -11.22 -0.41
CA LYS A 217 7.00 -10.32 0.65
C LYS A 217 6.80 -10.94 2.03
N ILE A 218 7.82 -10.80 2.87
CA ILE A 218 7.83 -11.29 4.25
C ILE A 218 7.80 -10.08 5.18
N TYR A 219 6.94 -10.12 6.19
CA TYR A 219 6.91 -9.17 7.29
C TYR A 219 7.15 -9.88 8.61
N ASN A 220 8.04 -9.34 9.42
CA ASN A 220 8.24 -9.77 10.80
C ASN A 220 7.19 -9.10 11.70
N PHE A 221 6.61 -9.82 12.62
CA PHE A 221 5.86 -9.22 13.71
C PHE A 221 6.81 -8.76 14.80
N VAL A 222 6.66 -7.52 15.23
CA VAL A 222 7.43 -6.93 16.32
C VAL A 222 6.45 -6.48 17.40
N ILE A 223 6.66 -6.96 18.62
CA ILE A 223 5.80 -6.57 19.74
C ILE A 223 6.18 -5.14 20.13
N SER A 224 5.19 -4.23 20.01
CA SER A 224 5.32 -2.90 20.59
C SER A 224 4.97 -3.01 22.07
N ASP A 225 5.98 -2.86 22.94
CA ASP A 225 5.76 -2.84 24.39
C ASP A 225 4.66 -1.85 24.78
N LYS A 226 3.95 -2.23 25.84
CA LYS A 226 2.78 -1.51 26.37
C LYS A 226 3.09 -0.10 26.85
#